data_5b0902411d8cc57c2445f881f657598f
#
_entry.id   5b0902411d8cc57c2445f881f657598f
#
_cell.length_a   1.000
_cell.length_b   1.000
_cell.length_c   1.000
_cell.angle_alpha   90.00
_cell.angle_beta   90.00
_cell.angle_gamma   90.00
#
_symmetry.space_group_name_H-M   'P 1'
#
loop_
_entity.id
_entity.type
_entity.pdbx_description
1 polymer ?
#
loop_
_entity_poly.entity_id
_entity_poly.type
_entity_poly.pdbx_seq_one_letter_code
_entity_poly.pdbx_strand_id
1 'polypeptide(L)'
;MIWVVYISDKPHSKINFPIGMSQGVWGVKETKSSTVKNIKEDDLVAFVYSISWLKSEGASPPGFSRVGKEHLQNFRGLVQRIIIGQVTKGYYTASTKVWPDDEIYPHRFDFKIVQDYGEDIFFGTEFFNEAFVEAVRYSACTQGSITQAISIEQLTEISCNVDEQADEESSTVVSGLEGKPITRLHQSRERDPKIIKQKKEQTLKLTGKLECEICSMDFEETYGKIGHGFAECHHKNPLSLRDKNEKTVLSDLAIVCSNCHRMLHRKRPWLTLDDLRAIYENQKS
;
A
#
# COMPACT_ATOMS: atom_id res chain seq x y z
N MET A 1 -11.76 17.87 -0.55
CA MET A 1 -12.68 16.86 0.08
C MET A 1 -12.28 15.49 -0.43
N ILE A 2 -12.45 14.42 0.36
CA ILE A 2 -12.14 13.07 -0.13
C ILE A 2 -13.42 12.24 -0.25
N TRP A 3 -13.59 11.59 -1.39
CA TRP A 3 -14.68 10.65 -1.68
C TRP A 3 -14.14 9.23 -1.66
N VAL A 4 -14.97 8.26 -1.33
CA VAL A 4 -14.60 6.84 -1.26
C VAL A 4 -15.52 6.05 -2.19
N VAL A 5 -14.92 5.17 -2.97
CA VAL A 5 -15.59 4.19 -3.83
C VAL A 5 -15.04 2.81 -3.54
N TYR A 6 -15.85 1.95 -2.96
CA TYR A 6 -15.51 0.53 -2.82
C TYR A 6 -15.86 -0.23 -4.10
N ILE A 7 -14.93 -1.02 -4.59
CA ILE A 7 -15.07 -1.85 -5.78
C ILE A 7 -14.97 -3.32 -5.36
N SER A 8 -16.04 -4.08 -5.54
CA SER A 8 -16.07 -5.51 -5.19
C SER A 8 -15.32 -6.37 -6.22
N ASP A 9 -14.87 -7.55 -5.81
CA ASP A 9 -14.20 -8.54 -6.65
C ASP A 9 -15.18 -9.36 -7.52
N LYS A 10 -16.09 -8.68 -8.22
CA LYS A 10 -17.01 -9.31 -9.16
C LYS A 10 -16.42 -9.36 -10.58
N PRO A 11 -16.84 -10.31 -11.44
CA PRO A 11 -16.28 -10.45 -12.78
C PRO A 11 -16.26 -9.14 -13.59
N HIS A 12 -17.35 -8.37 -13.59
CA HIS A 12 -17.42 -7.09 -14.28
C HIS A 12 -16.47 -6.03 -13.66
N SER A 13 -16.30 -6.04 -12.35
CA SER A 13 -15.40 -5.10 -11.67
C SER A 13 -13.93 -5.39 -11.99
N LYS A 14 -13.54 -6.66 -12.12
CA LYS A 14 -12.18 -7.06 -12.54
C LYS A 14 -11.81 -6.51 -13.91
N ILE A 15 -12.79 -6.39 -14.80
CA ILE A 15 -12.59 -5.84 -16.15
C ILE A 15 -12.67 -4.32 -16.12
N ASN A 16 -13.66 -3.76 -15.46
CA ASN A 16 -13.96 -2.33 -15.51
C ASN A 16 -12.99 -1.48 -14.71
N PHE A 17 -12.52 -1.97 -13.56
CA PHE A 17 -11.62 -1.21 -12.70
C PHE A 17 -10.29 -0.83 -13.38
N PRO A 18 -9.53 -1.76 -13.98
CA PRO A 18 -8.30 -1.40 -14.71
C PRO A 18 -8.55 -0.41 -15.87
N ILE A 19 -9.66 -0.56 -16.56
CA ILE A 19 -10.03 0.34 -17.69
C ILE A 19 -10.30 1.75 -17.16
N GLY A 20 -11.12 1.87 -16.10
CA GLY A 20 -11.39 3.15 -15.45
C GLY A 20 -10.13 3.84 -14.96
N MET A 21 -9.22 3.09 -14.32
CA MET A 21 -7.93 3.60 -13.85
C MET A 21 -7.03 4.06 -14.98
N SER A 22 -6.94 3.31 -16.08
CA SER A 22 -6.09 3.65 -17.23
C SER A 22 -6.60 4.84 -18.03
N GLN A 23 -7.92 5.02 -18.09
CA GLN A 23 -8.56 6.12 -18.82
C GLN A 23 -8.78 7.37 -17.94
N GLY A 24 -8.56 7.26 -16.62
CA GLY A 24 -8.81 8.35 -15.69
C GLY A 24 -10.28 8.76 -15.62
N VAL A 25 -11.22 7.82 -15.80
CA VAL A 25 -12.66 8.08 -15.74
C VAL A 25 -13.36 7.09 -14.82
N TRP A 26 -14.29 7.57 -14.02
CA TRP A 26 -15.18 6.73 -13.22
C TRP A 26 -16.63 7.07 -13.48
N GLY A 27 -17.47 6.03 -13.52
CA GLY A 27 -18.89 6.18 -13.78
C GLY A 27 -19.75 5.34 -12.85
N VAL A 28 -20.95 5.83 -12.58
CA VAL A 28 -21.97 5.13 -11.81
C VAL A 28 -23.30 5.06 -12.56
N LYS A 29 -24.11 4.06 -12.20
CA LYS A 29 -25.46 3.88 -12.75
C LYS A 29 -26.39 4.98 -12.26
N GLU A 30 -27.51 5.18 -12.97
CA GLU A 30 -28.56 6.13 -12.60
C GLU A 30 -29.00 5.98 -11.15
N THR A 31 -29.16 4.74 -10.68
CA THR A 31 -29.61 4.43 -9.31
C THR A 31 -28.65 4.90 -8.20
N LYS A 32 -27.43 5.31 -8.57
CA LYS A 32 -26.37 5.76 -7.65
C LYS A 32 -25.89 7.19 -7.93
N SER A 33 -26.70 7.96 -8.68
CA SER A 33 -26.32 9.29 -9.14
C SER A 33 -26.32 10.38 -8.08
N SER A 34 -26.97 10.16 -6.94
CA SER A 34 -27.20 11.22 -5.93
C SER A 34 -25.93 11.82 -5.36
N THR A 35 -24.96 10.99 -5.03
CA THR A 35 -23.70 11.43 -4.37
C THR A 35 -22.67 11.91 -5.38
N VAL A 36 -22.57 11.27 -6.55
CA VAL A 36 -21.57 11.63 -7.57
C VAL A 36 -21.78 13.06 -8.09
N LYS A 37 -22.98 13.58 -8.04
CA LYS A 37 -23.32 14.95 -8.45
C LYS A 37 -22.62 16.03 -7.61
N ASN A 38 -22.14 15.68 -6.43
CA ASN A 38 -21.45 16.60 -5.53
C ASN A 38 -19.93 16.64 -5.71
N ILE A 39 -19.39 15.76 -6.55
CA ILE A 39 -17.94 15.69 -6.82
C ILE A 39 -17.55 16.89 -7.69
N LYS A 40 -16.52 17.60 -7.23
CA LYS A 40 -16.00 18.80 -7.87
C LYS A 40 -14.58 18.58 -8.36
N GLU A 41 -14.14 19.42 -9.26
CA GLU A 41 -12.72 19.53 -9.63
C GLU A 41 -11.86 19.77 -8.40
N ASP A 42 -10.65 19.22 -8.38
CA ASP A 42 -9.69 19.19 -7.28
C ASP A 42 -10.10 18.35 -6.05
N ASP A 43 -11.29 17.77 -6.01
CA ASP A 43 -11.60 16.77 -4.99
C ASP A 43 -10.70 15.54 -5.14
N LEU A 44 -10.56 14.79 -4.05
CA LEU A 44 -9.85 13.52 -4.05
C LEU A 44 -10.85 12.36 -4.02
N VAL A 45 -10.50 11.26 -4.67
CA VAL A 45 -11.29 10.03 -4.67
C VAL A 45 -10.40 8.86 -4.30
N ALA A 46 -10.74 8.15 -3.24
CA ALA A 46 -10.10 6.90 -2.86
C ALA A 46 -10.87 5.71 -3.47
N PHE A 47 -10.22 5.02 -4.36
CA PHE A 47 -10.71 3.76 -4.93
C PHE A 47 -10.18 2.60 -4.12
N VAL A 48 -11.07 1.87 -3.43
CA VAL A 48 -10.73 0.73 -2.58
C VAL A 48 -11.23 -0.53 -3.27
N TYR A 49 -10.29 -1.29 -3.85
CA TYR A 49 -10.61 -2.48 -4.62
C TYR A 49 -10.48 -3.73 -3.79
N SER A 50 -11.57 -4.45 -3.65
CA SER A 50 -11.73 -5.76 -3.02
C SER A 50 -11.08 -5.91 -1.63
N ILE A 51 -11.89 -6.18 -0.63
CA ILE A 51 -11.44 -6.55 0.71
C ILE A 51 -11.72 -8.03 0.94
N SER A 52 -10.72 -8.76 1.42
CA SER A 52 -10.83 -10.18 1.77
C SER A 52 -10.31 -10.44 3.17
N TRP A 53 -10.81 -11.49 3.81
CA TRP A 53 -10.27 -11.96 5.08
C TRP A 53 -8.92 -12.64 4.89
N LEU A 54 -8.05 -12.49 5.87
CA LEU A 54 -6.82 -13.26 5.93
C LEU A 54 -7.15 -14.73 6.19
N LYS A 55 -6.57 -15.65 5.41
CA LYS A 55 -6.77 -17.09 5.58
C LYS A 55 -6.37 -17.60 6.97
N SER A 56 -5.42 -16.92 7.62
CA SER A 56 -4.96 -17.24 8.97
C SER A 56 -6.00 -16.93 10.06
N GLU A 57 -7.02 -16.13 9.76
CA GLU A 57 -8.10 -15.77 10.69
C GLU A 57 -9.35 -16.65 10.53
N GLY A 58 -9.32 -17.60 9.59
CA GLY A 58 -10.42 -18.53 9.33
C GLY A 58 -11.42 -18.01 8.29
N ALA A 59 -12.65 -18.52 8.33
CA ALA A 59 -13.71 -18.09 7.44
C ALA A 59 -14.17 -16.67 7.77
N SER A 60 -14.56 -15.91 6.73
CA SER A 60 -15.19 -14.61 6.93
C SER A 60 -16.34 -14.72 7.94
N PRO A 61 -16.46 -13.82 8.92
CA PRO A 61 -17.58 -13.83 9.82
C PRO A 61 -18.89 -13.77 9.04
N PRO A 62 -19.96 -14.47 9.49
CA PRO A 62 -21.26 -14.39 8.84
C PRO A 62 -21.71 -12.93 8.74
N GLY A 63 -22.05 -12.47 7.54
CA GLY A 63 -22.51 -11.10 7.31
C GLY A 63 -21.42 -10.03 7.25
N PHE A 64 -20.19 -10.38 6.91
CA PHE A 64 -19.08 -9.42 6.73
C PHE A 64 -19.48 -8.15 5.96
N SER A 65 -20.22 -8.30 4.85
CA SER A 65 -20.77 -7.18 4.08
C SER A 65 -21.88 -6.41 4.79
N ARG A 66 -22.30 -6.87 5.98
CA ARG A 66 -23.36 -6.29 6.80
C ARG A 66 -22.87 -5.84 8.17
N VAL A 67 -21.55 -5.75 8.38
CA VAL A 67 -21.01 -5.21 9.62
C VAL A 67 -21.59 -3.82 9.85
N GLY A 68 -22.24 -3.62 10.99
CA GLY A 68 -22.82 -2.34 11.39
C GLY A 68 -21.74 -1.34 11.83
N LYS A 69 -22.10 -0.05 11.88
CA LYS A 69 -21.18 1.00 12.32
C LYS A 69 -20.69 0.78 13.76
N GLU A 70 -21.53 0.22 14.60
CA GLU A 70 -21.23 -0.12 16.00
C GLU A 70 -20.19 -1.23 16.17
N HIS A 71 -19.90 -1.96 15.10
CA HIS A 71 -18.91 -3.05 15.06
C HIS A 71 -17.80 -2.77 14.04
N LEU A 72 -17.43 -1.51 13.87
CA LEU A 72 -16.47 -1.07 12.85
C LEU A 72 -15.11 -1.78 12.99
N GLN A 73 -14.70 -2.11 14.22
CA GLN A 73 -13.49 -2.89 14.50
C GLN A 73 -13.47 -4.28 13.84
N ASN A 74 -14.65 -4.82 13.50
CA ASN A 74 -14.77 -6.10 12.79
C ASN A 74 -14.72 -5.95 11.27
N PHE A 75 -14.76 -4.71 10.76
CA PHE A 75 -14.61 -4.43 9.32
C PHE A 75 -13.13 -4.31 8.98
N ARG A 76 -12.48 -5.44 8.87
CA ARG A 76 -11.04 -5.53 8.61
C ARG A 76 -10.73 -6.68 7.66
N GLY A 77 -9.58 -6.63 7.04
CA GLY A 77 -9.11 -7.68 6.12
C GLY A 77 -7.95 -7.19 5.27
N LEU A 78 -7.74 -7.84 4.14
CA LEU A 78 -6.75 -7.49 3.15
C LEU A 78 -7.44 -6.82 1.96
N VAL A 79 -7.09 -5.58 1.66
CA VAL A 79 -7.56 -4.85 0.48
C VAL A 79 -6.57 -5.08 -0.65
N GLN A 80 -7.06 -5.52 -1.82
CA GLN A 80 -6.19 -5.81 -2.95
C GLN A 80 -5.49 -4.56 -3.49
N ARG A 81 -6.14 -3.39 -3.49
CA ARG A 81 -5.52 -2.14 -3.93
C ARG A 81 -6.26 -0.92 -3.42
N ILE A 82 -5.50 0.13 -3.06
CA ILE A 82 -6.04 1.45 -2.78
C ILE A 82 -5.34 2.46 -3.69
N ILE A 83 -6.12 3.20 -4.47
CA ILE A 83 -5.65 4.24 -5.39
C ILE A 83 -6.32 5.56 -5.04
N ILE A 84 -5.55 6.63 -4.96
CA ILE A 84 -6.09 7.99 -4.82
C ILE A 84 -6.02 8.70 -6.16
N GLY A 85 -7.16 9.17 -6.64
CA GLY A 85 -7.29 10.05 -7.79
C GLY A 85 -7.60 11.48 -7.36
N GLN A 86 -7.02 12.46 -8.04
CA GLN A 86 -7.45 13.84 -7.99
C GLN A 86 -8.41 14.11 -9.15
N VAL A 87 -9.59 14.62 -8.86
CA VAL A 87 -10.61 14.92 -9.86
C VAL A 87 -10.12 16.05 -10.78
N THR A 88 -10.07 15.79 -12.07
CA THR A 88 -9.66 16.75 -13.10
C THR A 88 -10.85 17.36 -13.81
N LYS A 89 -12.00 16.68 -13.77
CA LYS A 89 -13.29 17.18 -14.23
C LYS A 89 -14.37 16.66 -13.30
N GLY A 90 -15.08 17.54 -12.65
CA GLY A 90 -16.17 17.22 -11.74
C GLY A 90 -17.32 16.50 -12.46
N TYR A 91 -18.42 16.31 -11.75
CA TYR A 91 -19.57 15.59 -12.27
C TYR A 91 -20.03 16.05 -13.66
N TYR A 92 -20.27 15.09 -14.54
CA TYR A 92 -20.93 15.27 -15.83
C TYR A 92 -21.72 14.03 -16.25
N THR A 93 -22.57 14.16 -17.26
CA THR A 93 -23.30 13.04 -17.85
C THR A 93 -22.77 12.72 -19.24
N ALA A 94 -22.70 11.42 -19.57
CA ALA A 94 -22.33 10.95 -20.90
C ALA A 94 -23.02 9.64 -21.24
N SER A 95 -23.38 9.46 -22.49
CA SER A 95 -24.01 8.25 -23.04
C SER A 95 -23.02 7.33 -23.77
N THR A 96 -21.77 7.78 -23.95
CA THR A 96 -20.73 6.99 -24.63
C THR A 96 -20.33 5.79 -23.80
N LYS A 97 -20.14 4.63 -24.43
CA LYS A 97 -19.68 3.42 -23.77
C LYS A 97 -18.17 3.50 -23.51
N VAL A 98 -17.77 3.32 -22.26
CA VAL A 98 -16.35 3.29 -21.82
C VAL A 98 -15.94 1.88 -21.49
N TRP A 99 -16.77 1.14 -20.77
CA TRP A 99 -16.52 -0.21 -20.32
C TRP A 99 -17.13 -1.25 -21.25
N PRO A 100 -16.52 -2.45 -21.37
CA PRO A 100 -16.96 -3.48 -22.31
C PRO A 100 -18.21 -4.26 -21.85
N ASP A 101 -18.65 -4.09 -20.60
CA ASP A 101 -19.88 -4.70 -20.11
C ASP A 101 -21.14 -4.09 -20.79
N ASP A 102 -22.30 -4.72 -20.60
CA ASP A 102 -23.55 -4.29 -21.25
C ASP A 102 -24.21 -3.07 -20.56
N GLU A 103 -23.50 -2.48 -19.59
CA GLU A 103 -24.02 -1.38 -18.78
C GLU A 103 -23.52 -0.02 -19.27
N ILE A 104 -24.39 0.96 -19.18
CA ILE A 104 -24.03 2.38 -19.34
C ILE A 104 -23.89 2.98 -17.93
N TYR A 105 -22.78 3.66 -17.69
CA TYR A 105 -22.51 4.42 -16.48
C TYR A 105 -22.56 5.90 -16.83
N PRO A 106 -23.77 6.51 -16.86
CA PRO A 106 -23.95 7.84 -17.44
C PRO A 106 -23.44 8.97 -16.54
N HIS A 107 -23.36 8.76 -15.24
CA HIS A 107 -22.93 9.77 -14.27
C HIS A 107 -21.45 9.59 -13.99
N ARG A 108 -20.61 10.54 -14.43
CA ARG A 108 -19.14 10.42 -14.49
C ARG A 108 -18.43 11.59 -13.86
N PHE A 109 -17.19 11.36 -13.56
CA PHE A 109 -16.15 12.35 -13.30
C PHE A 109 -14.82 11.81 -13.84
N ASP A 110 -13.91 12.72 -14.21
CA ASP A 110 -12.57 12.36 -14.66
C ASP A 110 -11.55 12.66 -13.55
N PHE A 111 -10.48 11.88 -13.51
CA PHE A 111 -9.44 12.01 -12.49
C PHE A 111 -8.06 11.63 -13.04
N LYS A 112 -7.02 12.10 -12.37
CA LYS A 112 -5.66 11.60 -12.53
C LYS A 112 -5.23 10.87 -11.26
N ILE A 113 -4.50 9.79 -11.38
CA ILE A 113 -3.94 9.07 -10.23
C ILE A 113 -2.83 9.92 -9.63
N VAL A 114 -2.93 10.22 -8.33
CA VAL A 114 -1.93 10.99 -7.59
C VAL A 114 -1.17 10.12 -6.59
N GLN A 115 -1.77 9.00 -6.15
CA GLN A 115 -1.13 8.07 -5.26
C GLN A 115 -1.68 6.65 -5.46
N ASP A 116 -0.79 5.67 -5.43
CA ASP A 116 -1.11 4.25 -5.43
C ASP A 116 -0.42 3.62 -4.22
N TYR A 117 -1.20 3.09 -3.29
CA TYR A 117 -0.68 2.43 -2.09
C TYR A 117 -0.15 1.02 -2.36
N GLY A 118 -0.34 0.51 -3.59
CA GLY A 118 0.06 -0.84 -3.99
C GLY A 118 -1.03 -1.88 -3.74
N GLU A 119 -0.61 -3.13 -3.65
CA GLU A 119 -1.49 -4.30 -3.52
C GLU A 119 -1.38 -4.91 -2.11
N ASP A 120 -2.41 -5.68 -1.70
CA ASP A 120 -2.45 -6.45 -0.46
C ASP A 120 -2.24 -5.62 0.82
N ILE A 121 -3.08 -4.61 0.99
CA ILE A 121 -3.00 -3.64 2.09
C ILE A 121 -3.85 -4.13 3.26
N PHE A 122 -3.25 -4.23 4.45
CA PHE A 122 -4.02 -4.43 5.68
C PHE A 122 -4.96 -3.27 5.91
N PHE A 123 -6.23 -3.59 6.14
CA PHE A 123 -7.29 -2.62 6.26
C PHE A 123 -8.13 -2.86 7.51
N GLY A 124 -8.39 -1.80 8.24
CA GLY A 124 -9.19 -1.79 9.47
C GLY A 124 -8.87 -0.56 10.31
N THR A 125 -9.55 -0.41 11.43
CA THR A 125 -9.37 0.71 12.35
C THR A 125 -8.02 0.73 13.06
N GLU A 126 -7.24 -0.36 12.94
CA GLU A 126 -5.87 -0.46 13.42
C GLU A 126 -4.85 0.20 12.47
N PHE A 127 -5.23 0.41 11.21
CA PHE A 127 -4.35 0.89 10.13
C PHE A 127 -4.81 2.20 9.52
N PHE A 128 -6.11 2.47 9.59
CA PHE A 128 -6.74 3.64 9.01
C PHE A 128 -7.67 4.31 10.03
N ASN A 129 -7.86 5.59 9.84
CA ASN A 129 -8.79 6.38 10.62
C ASN A 129 -10.21 5.82 10.52
N GLU A 130 -10.93 5.81 11.65
CA GLU A 130 -12.29 5.24 11.75
C GLU A 130 -13.25 5.83 10.74
N ALA A 131 -13.17 7.14 10.45
CA ALA A 131 -14.05 7.79 9.49
C ALA A 131 -13.80 7.28 8.05
N PHE A 132 -12.57 6.97 7.69
CA PHE A 132 -12.25 6.36 6.40
C PHE A 132 -12.71 4.91 6.34
N VAL A 133 -12.45 4.13 7.39
CA VAL A 133 -12.90 2.74 7.48
C VAL A 133 -14.42 2.66 7.41
N GLU A 134 -15.15 3.56 8.10
CA GLU A 134 -16.60 3.65 8.03
C GLU A 134 -17.09 4.02 6.62
N ALA A 135 -16.43 4.94 5.94
CA ALA A 135 -16.77 5.31 4.57
C ALA A 135 -16.61 4.12 3.61
N VAL A 136 -15.53 3.35 3.75
CA VAL A 136 -15.31 2.13 2.95
C VAL A 136 -16.35 1.07 3.28
N ARG A 137 -16.65 0.83 4.57
CA ARG A 137 -17.70 -0.08 5.01
C ARG A 137 -19.05 0.29 4.40
N TYR A 138 -19.43 1.55 4.53
CA TYR A 138 -20.70 2.05 3.99
C TYR A 138 -20.77 1.87 2.47
N SER A 139 -19.72 2.24 1.76
CA SER A 139 -19.62 2.03 0.31
C SER A 139 -19.72 0.55 -0.06
N ALA A 140 -19.06 -0.34 0.68
CA ALA A 140 -19.14 -1.80 0.47
C ALA A 140 -20.55 -2.34 0.71
N CYS A 141 -21.21 -1.94 1.80
CA CYS A 141 -22.58 -2.35 2.16
C CYS A 141 -23.62 -1.83 1.16
N THR A 142 -23.36 -0.72 0.51
CA THR A 142 -24.22 -0.08 -0.48
C THR A 142 -23.80 -0.40 -1.93
N GLN A 143 -23.08 -1.49 -2.12
CA GLN A 143 -22.64 -1.97 -3.44
C GLN A 143 -21.81 -0.94 -4.23
N GLY A 144 -20.86 -0.26 -3.57
CA GLY A 144 -19.96 0.71 -4.19
C GLY A 144 -20.60 2.09 -4.43
N SER A 145 -21.58 2.48 -3.64
CA SER A 145 -22.06 3.87 -3.65
C SER A 145 -20.94 4.80 -3.20
N ILE A 146 -20.80 5.92 -3.90
CA ILE A 146 -19.80 6.92 -3.55
C ILE A 146 -20.20 7.58 -2.23
N THR A 147 -19.30 7.68 -1.31
CA THR A 147 -19.51 8.29 0.00
C THR A 147 -18.41 9.29 0.31
N GLN A 148 -18.69 10.22 1.19
CA GLN A 148 -17.73 11.21 1.65
C GLN A 148 -16.93 10.68 2.83
N ALA A 149 -15.64 10.93 2.88
CA ALA A 149 -14.76 10.61 3.98
C ALA A 149 -13.98 11.85 4.46
N ILE A 150 -12.89 11.61 5.13
CA ILE A 150 -11.96 12.58 5.69
C ILE A 150 -10.99 13.15 4.65
N SER A 151 -10.15 14.09 5.04
CA SER A 151 -9.05 14.58 4.20
C SER A 151 -7.94 13.53 4.04
N ILE A 152 -7.16 13.66 2.97
CA ILE A 152 -6.05 12.74 2.67
C ILE A 152 -4.91 12.84 3.70
N GLU A 153 -4.75 13.99 4.34
CA GLU A 153 -3.74 14.18 5.38
C GLU A 153 -3.96 13.22 6.57
N GLN A 154 -5.21 12.96 6.91
CA GLN A 154 -5.54 11.99 7.96
C GLN A 154 -5.23 10.53 7.57
N LEU A 155 -5.23 10.19 6.28
CA LEU A 155 -4.77 8.90 5.78
C LEU A 155 -3.24 8.77 5.81
N THR A 156 -2.52 9.84 5.51
CA THR A 156 -1.05 9.88 5.51
C THR A 156 -0.47 9.86 6.93
N GLU A 157 -1.09 10.51 7.88
CA GLU A 157 -0.66 10.51 9.28
C GLU A 157 -0.70 9.11 9.89
N ILE A 158 -1.74 8.32 9.60
CA ILE A 158 -1.85 6.95 10.13
C ILE A 158 -0.85 6.00 9.48
N SER A 159 -0.54 6.17 8.20
CA SER A 159 0.49 5.36 7.53
C SER A 159 1.92 5.68 7.97
N CYS A 160 2.15 6.87 8.54
CA CYS A 160 3.45 7.30 9.08
C CYS A 160 3.63 6.94 10.56
N ASN A 161 2.56 6.85 11.35
CA ASN A 161 2.63 6.62 12.79
C ASN A 161 2.96 5.16 13.19
N VAL A 162 3.08 4.24 12.25
CA VAL A 162 3.54 2.88 12.56
C VAL A 162 5.06 2.82 12.78
N ASP A 163 5.81 3.87 12.37
CA ASP A 163 7.27 3.95 12.50
C ASP A 163 7.79 5.05 13.46
N GLU A 164 6.93 5.89 14.05
CA GLU A 164 7.36 7.03 14.88
C GLU A 164 7.18 6.86 16.40
N GLN A 165 6.93 5.65 16.90
CA GLN A 165 7.02 5.40 18.36
C GLN A 165 8.40 4.87 18.74
N ALA A 166 9.43 5.65 18.47
CA ALA A 166 10.70 5.60 19.17
C ALA A 166 11.22 7.04 19.25
N ASP A 167 11.35 7.52 20.49
CA ASP A 167 12.01 8.73 20.93
C ASP A 167 11.16 10.01 21.02
N GLU A 168 10.34 10.10 22.08
CA GLU A 168 10.26 11.29 22.91
C GLU A 168 10.28 10.87 24.38
N GLU A 169 11.42 11.10 25.02
CA GLU A 169 11.53 11.10 26.48
C GLU A 169 10.71 12.26 27.03
N SER A 170 9.53 11.97 27.53
CA SER A 170 8.84 12.77 28.54
C SER A 170 8.42 11.86 29.68
N SER A 171 9.02 12.10 30.84
CA SER A 171 8.82 11.40 32.09
C SER A 171 7.37 11.50 32.57
N THR A 172 6.54 10.59 32.12
CA THR A 172 5.32 10.15 32.82
C THR A 172 5.16 8.67 32.55
N VAL A 173 4.95 7.90 33.60
CA VAL A 173 4.76 6.45 33.54
C VAL A 173 3.55 6.15 32.67
N VAL A 174 3.78 5.80 31.41
CA VAL A 174 2.75 5.34 30.49
C VAL A 174 2.80 3.81 30.51
N SER A 175 1.82 3.18 31.16
CA SER A 175 1.60 1.74 31.05
C SER A 175 0.88 1.45 29.75
N GLY A 176 1.57 0.89 28.75
CA GLY A 176 0.99 0.39 27.51
C GLY A 176 0.60 -1.09 27.67
N LEU A 177 -0.60 -1.47 27.22
CA LEU A 177 -0.98 -2.88 27.04
C LEU A 177 -0.18 -3.46 25.88
N GLU A 178 0.94 -4.11 26.17
CA GLU A 178 1.71 -4.89 25.21
C GLU A 178 1.15 -6.32 25.12
N GLY A 179 1.18 -6.91 23.91
CA GLY A 179 0.85 -8.34 23.73
C GLY A 179 -0.20 -8.64 22.66
N LYS A 180 -0.67 -7.67 21.87
CA LYS A 180 -1.46 -8.02 20.68
C LYS A 180 -0.51 -8.55 19.60
N PRO A 181 -0.78 -9.74 18.99
CA PRO A 181 0.03 -10.23 17.89
C PRO A 181 -0.11 -9.28 16.69
N ILE A 182 0.94 -8.53 16.41
CA ILE A 182 1.07 -7.74 15.19
C ILE A 182 1.66 -8.67 14.13
N THR A 183 0.82 -9.21 13.26
CA THR A 183 1.28 -9.93 12.08
C THR A 183 1.74 -8.87 11.06
N ARG A 184 3.03 -8.52 11.08
CA ARG A 184 3.65 -7.73 10.00
C ARG A 184 3.86 -8.65 8.80
N LEU A 185 2.91 -8.68 7.89
CA LEU A 185 3.19 -9.08 6.52
C LEU A 185 3.87 -7.89 5.84
N HIS A 186 5.20 -7.96 5.70
CA HIS A 186 5.88 -7.11 4.73
C HIS A 186 5.26 -7.38 3.36
N GLN A 187 4.69 -6.36 2.72
CA GLN A 187 4.32 -6.43 1.31
C GLN A 187 5.59 -6.66 0.51
N SER A 188 5.94 -7.91 0.30
CA SER A 188 6.88 -8.27 -0.73
C SER A 188 6.04 -8.49 -1.99
N ARG A 189 6.18 -7.64 -3.02
CA ARG A 189 6.02 -8.14 -4.39
C ARG A 189 6.80 -9.44 -4.42
N GLU A 190 6.20 -10.48 -4.98
CA GLU A 190 6.81 -11.81 -5.08
C GLU A 190 8.24 -11.65 -5.60
N ARG A 191 9.17 -11.57 -4.66
CA ARG A 191 10.60 -11.53 -4.96
C ARG A 191 10.93 -12.96 -5.32
N ASP A 192 11.36 -13.21 -6.55
CA ASP A 192 11.80 -14.54 -6.91
C ASP A 192 12.93 -14.97 -5.93
N PRO A 193 12.68 -15.93 -5.02
CA PRO A 193 13.65 -16.34 -4.02
C PRO A 193 14.95 -16.84 -4.65
N LYS A 194 14.88 -17.30 -5.92
CA LYS A 194 16.03 -17.81 -6.68
C LYS A 194 17.02 -16.68 -7.00
N ILE A 195 16.54 -15.49 -7.41
CA ILE A 195 17.45 -14.40 -7.76
C ILE A 195 18.14 -13.83 -6.51
N ILE A 196 17.44 -13.79 -5.36
CA ILE A 196 18.00 -13.38 -4.07
C ILE A 196 19.11 -14.37 -3.66
N LYS A 197 18.83 -15.66 -3.74
CA LYS A 197 19.81 -16.71 -3.45
C LYS A 197 21.02 -16.60 -4.37
N GLN A 198 20.80 -16.47 -5.67
CA GLN A 198 21.88 -16.30 -6.66
C GLN A 198 22.73 -15.04 -6.40
N LYS A 199 22.11 -13.91 -6.01
CA LYS A 199 22.85 -12.71 -5.66
C LYS A 199 23.76 -12.93 -4.45
N LYS A 200 23.26 -13.54 -3.40
CA LYS A 200 24.06 -13.88 -2.21
C LYS A 200 25.21 -14.85 -2.53
N GLU A 201 24.93 -15.91 -3.29
CA GLU A 201 25.95 -16.87 -3.72
C GLU A 201 27.01 -16.22 -4.61
N GLN A 202 26.60 -15.33 -5.52
CA GLN A 202 27.54 -14.58 -6.37
C GLN A 202 28.43 -13.69 -5.51
N THR A 203 27.86 -12.94 -4.56
CA THR A 203 28.61 -12.05 -3.66
C THR A 203 29.61 -12.85 -2.83
N LEU A 204 29.17 -13.95 -2.20
CA LEU A 204 30.06 -14.84 -1.43
C LEU A 204 31.21 -15.39 -2.26
N LYS A 205 30.95 -15.79 -3.52
CA LYS A 205 32.01 -16.28 -4.42
C LYS A 205 33.02 -15.20 -4.80
N LEU A 206 32.60 -13.95 -4.91
CA LEU A 206 33.44 -12.84 -5.33
C LEU A 206 34.24 -12.21 -4.17
N THR A 207 33.62 -12.07 -3.00
CA THR A 207 34.16 -11.32 -1.87
C THR A 207 34.50 -12.18 -0.65
N GLY A 208 33.98 -13.39 -0.59
CA GLY A 208 34.10 -14.28 0.56
C GLY A 208 33.15 -13.93 1.72
N LYS A 209 32.41 -12.82 1.66
CA LYS A 209 31.58 -12.26 2.72
C LYS A 209 30.25 -11.73 2.18
N LEU A 210 29.26 -11.54 3.08
CA LEU A 210 27.99 -10.84 2.79
C LEU A 210 27.94 -9.48 3.51
N GLU A 211 28.90 -8.63 3.19
CA GLU A 211 28.97 -7.28 3.75
C GLU A 211 27.89 -6.35 3.18
N CYS A 212 27.34 -5.50 4.04
CA CYS A 212 26.44 -4.43 3.62
C CYS A 212 27.17 -3.42 2.72
N GLU A 213 26.67 -3.20 1.51
CA GLU A 213 27.27 -2.26 0.53
C GLU A 213 27.26 -0.79 1.01
N ILE A 214 26.61 -0.47 2.14
CA ILE A 214 26.53 0.89 2.72
C ILE A 214 27.47 1.03 3.93
N CYS A 215 27.33 0.16 4.93
CA CYS A 215 28.01 0.32 6.21
C CYS A 215 29.06 -0.78 6.51
N SER A 216 29.28 -1.69 5.56
CA SER A 216 30.23 -2.81 5.66
C SER A 216 29.95 -3.81 6.78
N MET A 217 28.78 -3.76 7.40
CA MET A 217 28.37 -4.75 8.42
C MET A 217 28.24 -6.14 7.78
N ASP A 218 28.90 -7.14 8.37
CA ASP A 218 28.72 -8.55 8.07
C ASP A 218 28.09 -9.25 9.29
N PHE A 219 27.00 -9.99 9.07
CA PHE A 219 26.27 -10.64 10.16
C PHE A 219 27.00 -11.87 10.72
N GLU A 220 27.76 -12.58 9.90
CA GLU A 220 28.56 -13.71 10.37
C GLU A 220 29.74 -13.24 11.22
N GLU A 221 30.41 -12.17 10.80
CA GLU A 221 31.50 -11.57 11.59
C GLU A 221 30.99 -11.01 12.93
N THR A 222 29.79 -10.42 12.91
CA THR A 222 29.19 -9.79 14.12
C THR A 222 28.56 -10.80 15.07
N TYR A 223 27.88 -11.83 14.58
CA TYR A 223 27.04 -12.74 15.37
C TYR A 223 27.50 -14.21 15.29
N GLY A 224 28.62 -14.48 14.58
CA GLY A 224 29.11 -15.83 14.39
C GLY A 224 28.18 -16.69 13.53
N LYS A 225 28.13 -17.98 13.81
CA LYS A 225 27.38 -18.97 13.02
C LYS A 225 25.91 -18.64 12.81
N ILE A 226 25.25 -17.94 13.73
CA ILE A 226 23.85 -17.55 13.59
C ILE A 226 23.64 -16.50 12.49
N GLY A 227 24.68 -15.70 12.22
CA GLY A 227 24.68 -14.69 11.15
C GLY A 227 25.06 -15.26 9.77
N HIS A 228 25.47 -16.53 9.69
CA HIS A 228 25.91 -17.12 8.42
C HIS A 228 24.85 -17.06 7.33
N GLY A 229 25.19 -16.48 6.18
CA GLY A 229 24.28 -16.33 5.05
C GLY A 229 23.15 -15.32 5.23
N PHE A 230 23.11 -14.62 6.39
CA PHE A 230 22.11 -13.60 6.65
C PHE A 230 22.56 -12.25 6.06
N ALA A 231 21.76 -11.72 5.16
CA ALA A 231 21.83 -10.37 4.60
C ALA A 231 20.52 -10.11 3.86
N GLU A 232 20.16 -8.86 3.62
CA GLU A 232 18.99 -8.51 2.82
C GLU A 232 19.42 -8.07 1.40
N CYS A 233 18.53 -8.28 0.42
CA CYS A 233 18.74 -7.80 -0.95
C CYS A 233 17.81 -6.63 -1.22
N HIS A 234 18.39 -5.49 -1.60
CA HIS A 234 17.68 -4.29 -1.99
C HIS A 234 17.70 -4.09 -3.51
N HIS A 235 16.54 -3.74 -4.08
CA HIS A 235 16.47 -3.36 -5.50
C HIS A 235 16.93 -1.91 -5.67
N LYS A 236 18.05 -1.70 -6.40
CA LYS A 236 18.61 -0.36 -6.67
C LYS A 236 17.61 0.56 -7.34
N ASN A 237 16.80 -0.01 -8.26
CA ASN A 237 15.68 0.68 -8.87
C ASN A 237 14.37 0.10 -8.33
N PRO A 238 13.48 0.93 -7.74
CA PRO A 238 12.22 0.47 -7.17
C PRO A 238 11.39 -0.31 -8.19
N LEU A 239 10.91 -1.49 -7.81
CA LEU A 239 10.05 -2.32 -8.67
C LEU A 239 8.74 -1.59 -9.06
N SER A 240 8.33 -0.59 -8.28
CA SER A 240 7.16 0.25 -8.56
C SER A 240 7.35 1.19 -9.75
N LEU A 241 8.60 1.48 -10.14
CA LEU A 241 8.94 2.35 -11.25
C LEU A 241 9.30 1.59 -12.54
N ARG A 242 9.27 0.24 -12.48
CA ARG A 242 9.62 -0.62 -13.63
C ARG A 242 8.38 -1.03 -14.41
N ASP A 243 8.55 -1.21 -15.71
CA ASP A 243 7.53 -1.82 -16.57
C ASP A 243 7.24 -3.27 -16.14
N LYS A 244 5.97 -3.70 -16.26
CA LYS A 244 5.50 -5.03 -15.80
C LYS A 244 6.24 -6.23 -16.41
N ASN A 245 6.99 -6.03 -17.49
CA ASN A 245 7.73 -7.07 -18.23
C ASN A 245 9.26 -7.01 -18.04
N GLU A 246 9.77 -6.08 -17.23
CA GLU A 246 11.20 -5.94 -17.02
C GLU A 246 11.71 -6.98 -16.03
N LYS A 247 12.68 -7.81 -16.48
CA LYS A 247 13.28 -8.85 -15.65
C LYS A 247 14.32 -8.23 -14.73
N THR A 248 14.28 -8.57 -13.45
CA THR A 248 15.34 -8.24 -12.50
C THR A 248 16.60 -9.04 -12.83
N VAL A 249 17.74 -8.38 -12.94
CA VAL A 249 19.07 -9.02 -13.08
C VAL A 249 19.88 -8.84 -11.79
N LEU A 250 20.92 -9.67 -11.59
CA LEU A 250 21.71 -9.64 -10.34
C LEU A 250 22.38 -8.29 -10.05
N SER A 251 22.71 -7.52 -11.09
CA SER A 251 23.27 -6.16 -10.96
C SER A 251 22.29 -5.14 -10.40
N ASP A 252 20.98 -5.41 -10.51
CA ASP A 252 19.93 -4.54 -9.98
C ASP A 252 19.75 -4.69 -8.46
N LEU A 253 20.40 -5.69 -7.88
CA LEU A 253 20.35 -5.99 -6.47
C LEU A 253 21.62 -5.56 -5.75
N ALA A 254 21.46 -5.03 -4.56
CA ALA A 254 22.52 -4.73 -3.60
C ALA A 254 22.37 -5.59 -2.35
N ILE A 255 23.48 -5.98 -1.73
CA ILE A 255 23.50 -6.62 -0.42
C ILE A 255 23.53 -5.54 0.64
N VAL A 256 22.58 -5.58 1.58
CA VAL A 256 22.47 -4.58 2.64
C VAL A 256 22.12 -5.25 3.98
N CYS A 257 22.50 -4.62 5.09
CA CYS A 257 22.00 -5.03 6.40
C CYS A 257 20.56 -4.53 6.62
N SER A 258 19.85 -5.12 7.58
CA SER A 258 18.45 -4.78 7.87
C SER A 258 18.26 -3.31 8.24
N ASN A 259 19.23 -2.69 8.93
CA ASN A 259 19.18 -1.28 9.30
C ASN A 259 19.28 -0.37 8.07
N CYS A 260 20.30 -0.58 7.23
CA CYS A 260 20.48 0.21 6.01
C CYS A 260 19.30 0.01 5.05
N HIS A 261 18.75 -1.22 4.95
CA HIS A 261 17.58 -1.48 4.12
C HIS A 261 16.37 -0.67 4.57
N ARG A 262 16.12 -0.59 5.88
CA ARG A 262 15.04 0.25 6.42
C ARG A 262 15.29 1.74 6.18
N MET A 263 16.55 2.20 6.30
CA MET A 263 16.90 3.60 6.05
C MET A 263 16.73 4.00 4.59
N LEU A 264 17.03 3.11 3.63
CA LEU A 264 16.77 3.34 2.20
C LEU A 264 15.28 3.62 1.93
N HIS A 265 14.41 2.96 2.69
CA HIS A 265 12.95 3.11 2.56
C HIS A 265 12.33 4.17 3.48
N ARG A 266 13.13 4.89 4.31
CA ARG A 266 12.62 5.83 5.32
C ARG A 266 11.97 7.08 4.74
N LYS A 267 12.47 7.56 3.60
CA LYS A 267 11.97 8.80 2.95
C LYS A 267 11.43 8.51 1.56
N ARG A 268 10.49 9.33 1.10
CA ARG A 268 10.06 9.33 -0.31
C ARG A 268 10.40 10.69 -0.94
N PRO A 269 10.99 10.72 -2.14
CA PRO A 269 11.49 9.57 -2.90
C PRO A 269 12.55 8.80 -2.11
N TRP A 270 12.62 7.48 -2.34
CA TRP A 270 13.55 6.61 -1.63
C TRP A 270 15.00 7.03 -1.89
N LEU A 271 15.82 6.89 -0.85
CA LEU A 271 17.25 7.16 -0.98
C LEU A 271 17.91 6.13 -1.90
N THR A 272 18.87 6.59 -2.71
CA THR A 272 19.76 5.68 -3.42
C THR A 272 20.80 5.10 -2.45
N LEU A 273 21.46 4.03 -2.88
CA LEU A 273 22.58 3.46 -2.10
C LEU A 273 23.68 4.50 -1.83
N ASP A 274 23.99 5.32 -2.85
CA ASP A 274 25.04 6.33 -2.75
C ASP A 274 24.64 7.49 -1.83
N ASP A 275 23.37 7.93 -1.87
CA ASP A 275 22.85 8.93 -0.95
C ASP A 275 22.96 8.45 0.52
N LEU A 276 22.53 7.21 0.80
CA LEU A 276 22.59 6.70 2.15
C LEU A 276 24.02 6.44 2.61
N ARG A 277 24.91 6.01 1.70
CA ARG A 277 26.34 5.85 2.01
C ARG A 277 26.97 7.20 2.38
N ALA A 278 26.71 8.25 1.60
CA ALA A 278 27.21 9.58 1.89
C ALA A 278 26.72 10.10 3.25
N ILE A 279 25.43 9.89 3.57
CA ILE A 279 24.86 10.23 4.89
C ILE A 279 25.58 9.47 5.99
N TYR A 280 25.78 8.15 5.81
CA TYR A 280 26.40 7.30 6.81
C TYR A 280 27.88 7.69 7.08
N GLU A 281 28.64 7.97 6.03
CA GLU A 281 30.05 8.38 6.12
C GLU A 281 30.19 9.75 6.81
N ASN A 282 29.31 10.71 6.49
CA ASN A 282 29.32 12.04 7.11
C ASN A 282 29.01 12.02 8.60
N GLN A 283 28.30 11.00 9.12
CA GLN A 283 28.02 10.85 10.53
C GLN A 283 29.13 10.13 11.31
N LYS A 284 30.10 9.51 10.62
CA LYS A 284 31.25 8.85 11.23
C LYS A 284 32.48 9.75 11.38
N SER A 285 32.51 10.87 10.63
CA SER A 285 33.55 11.90 10.74
C SER A 285 33.22 12.87 11.85
#